data_00e9ad9bc8f4a5b3f3718f397f182b50
#
_entry.id   00e9ad9bc8f4a5b3f3718f397f182b50
#
_cell.length_a   1.000
_cell.length_b   1.000
_cell.length_c   1.000
_cell.angle_alpha   90.00
_cell.angle_beta   90.00
_cell.angle_gamma   90.00
#
_symmetry.space_group_name_H-M   'P 1'
#
loop_
_entity.id
_entity.type
_entity.pdbx_description
1 polymer ?
#
loop_
_entity_poly.entity_id
_entity_poly.type
_entity_poly.pdbx_seq_one_letter_code
_entity_poly.pdbx_strand_id
1 'polypeptide(L)'
;LSGGNLQKFVIGREILQNPSVFIVNQPTWGVDAAAASSIRQALLTLSENGAAILVISQDLDELLEISDQFAALNGGALSRIEKTADLSMEQIGLMMGGAKDLEVHNV
;
A
#
# COMPACT_ATOMS: atom_id res chain seq x y z
N LEU A 1 6.24 16.25 18.87
CA LEU A 1 6.49 15.84 17.49
C LEU A 1 5.25 16.03 16.65
N SER A 2 5.41 16.48 15.40
CA SER A 2 4.32 16.48 14.45
C SER A 2 3.94 15.03 14.10
N GLY A 3 2.71 14.83 13.61
CA GLY A 3 2.25 13.50 13.21
C GLY A 3 3.16 12.84 12.20
N GLY A 4 3.67 13.62 11.21
CA GLY A 4 4.57 13.10 10.20
C GLY A 4 5.90 12.65 10.77
N ASN A 5 6.46 13.41 11.71
CA ASN A 5 7.71 13.03 12.36
C ASN A 5 7.55 11.78 13.20
N LEU A 6 6.41 11.64 13.87
CA LEU A 6 6.12 10.45 14.67
C LEU A 6 6.02 9.21 13.78
N GLN A 7 5.35 9.30 12.64
CA GLN A 7 5.25 8.17 11.71
C GLN A 7 6.61 7.77 11.15
N LYS A 8 7.43 8.75 10.76
CA LYS A 8 8.79 8.48 10.29
C LYS A 8 9.63 7.76 11.35
N PHE A 9 9.49 8.19 12.60
CA PHE A 9 10.21 7.58 13.71
C PHE A 9 9.80 6.12 13.89
N VAL A 10 8.48 5.84 13.89
CA VAL A 10 7.97 4.48 14.08
C VAL A 10 8.42 3.57 12.95
N ILE A 11 8.29 4.02 11.71
CA ILE A 11 8.69 3.22 10.54
C ILE A 11 10.21 3.00 10.55
N GLY A 12 10.98 4.03 10.84
CA GLY A 12 12.45 3.90 10.93
C GLY A 12 12.87 2.89 11.98
N ARG A 13 12.19 2.86 13.12
CA ARG A 13 12.47 1.89 14.17
C ARG A 13 12.21 0.46 13.69
N GLU A 14 11.10 0.24 12.96
CA GLU A 14 10.79 -1.08 12.42
C GLU A 14 11.81 -1.52 11.38
N ILE A 15 12.28 -0.60 10.56
CA ILE A 15 13.32 -0.90 9.57
C ILE A 15 14.62 -1.35 10.24
N LEU A 16 14.98 -0.72 11.37
CA LEU A 16 16.17 -1.12 12.10
C LEU A 16 16.06 -2.53 12.67
N GLN A 17 14.86 -3.03 12.88
CA GLN A 17 14.64 -4.40 13.31
C GLN A 17 14.75 -5.40 12.17
N ASN A 18 14.83 -4.91 10.93
CA ASN A 18 14.99 -5.74 9.73
C ASN A 18 13.93 -6.85 9.63
N PRO A 19 12.62 -6.52 9.64
CA PRO A 19 11.58 -7.54 9.64
C PRO A 19 11.50 -8.28 8.30
N SER A 20 11.10 -9.55 8.35
CA SER A 20 10.84 -10.34 7.13
C SER A 20 9.48 -10.02 6.53
N VAL A 21 8.53 -9.63 7.37
CA VAL A 21 7.17 -9.25 6.96
C VAL A 21 6.81 -7.96 7.67
N PHE A 22 6.25 -7.02 6.93
CA PHE A 22 5.89 -5.72 7.47
C PHE A 22 4.50 -5.34 6.95
N ILE A 23 3.58 -5.05 7.87
CA ILE A 23 2.21 -4.67 7.53
C ILE A 23 1.99 -3.24 8.00
N VAL A 24 1.60 -2.36 7.08
CA VAL A 24 1.33 -0.96 7.39
C VAL A 24 -0.06 -0.57 6.92
N ASN A 25 -0.76 0.20 7.72
CA ASN A 25 -2.09 0.71 7.42
C ASN A 25 -2.05 2.22 7.35
N GLN A 26 -2.41 2.77 6.19
CA GLN A 26 -2.44 4.22 5.97
C GLN A 26 -1.12 4.91 6.35
N PRO A 27 0.02 4.45 5.80
CA PRO A 27 1.33 4.88 6.32
C PRO A 27 1.60 6.37 6.17
N THR A 28 0.99 7.03 5.19
CA THR A 28 1.21 8.46 4.93
C THR A 28 -0.01 9.31 5.30
N TRP A 29 -0.98 8.75 5.99
CA TRP A 29 -2.18 9.48 6.38
C TRP A 29 -1.82 10.66 7.28
N GLY A 30 -2.27 11.85 6.89
CA GLY A 30 -2.11 13.04 7.72
C GLY A 30 -0.71 13.65 7.76
N VAL A 31 0.21 13.19 6.91
CA VAL A 31 1.56 13.76 6.86
C VAL A 31 1.71 14.67 5.63
N ASP A 32 2.70 15.55 5.66
CA ASP A 32 2.99 16.41 4.50
C ASP A 32 3.67 15.62 3.38
N ALA A 33 3.81 16.26 2.22
CA ALA A 33 4.35 15.61 1.02
C ALA A 33 5.80 15.11 1.21
N ALA A 34 6.62 15.88 1.92
CA ALA A 34 8.01 15.49 2.16
C ALA A 34 8.10 14.28 3.06
N ALA A 35 7.31 14.25 4.13
CA ALA A 35 7.24 13.11 5.04
C ALA A 35 6.68 11.88 4.32
N ALA A 36 5.65 12.04 3.50
CA ALA A 36 5.07 10.95 2.73
C ALA A 36 6.11 10.34 1.79
N SER A 37 6.88 11.17 1.10
CA SER A 37 7.93 10.70 0.21
C SER A 37 8.99 9.90 0.95
N SER A 38 9.40 10.38 2.12
CA SER A 38 10.38 9.66 2.95
C SER A 38 9.86 8.31 3.42
N ILE A 39 8.59 8.25 3.81
CA ILE A 39 7.96 7.01 4.26
C ILE A 39 7.88 6.01 3.10
N ARG A 40 7.44 6.44 1.92
CA ARG A 40 7.37 5.57 0.74
C ARG A 40 8.75 5.03 0.37
N GLN A 41 9.78 5.88 0.40
CA GLN A 41 11.13 5.45 0.11
C GLN A 41 11.63 4.43 1.13
N ALA A 42 11.30 4.62 2.40
CA ALA A 42 11.67 3.67 3.44
C ALA A 42 11.03 2.30 3.21
N LEU A 43 9.76 2.27 2.79
CA LEU A 43 9.08 1.02 2.47
C LEU A 43 9.70 0.33 1.26
N LEU A 44 10.05 1.08 0.23
CA LEU A 44 10.72 0.53 -0.96
C LEU A 44 12.09 -0.06 -0.59
N THR A 45 12.84 0.64 0.23
CA THR A 45 14.15 0.16 0.68
C THR A 45 14.01 -1.15 1.45
N LEU A 46 13.02 -1.24 2.33
CA LEU A 46 12.76 -2.44 3.10
C LEU A 46 12.41 -3.61 2.17
N SER A 47 11.60 -3.37 1.14
CA SER A 47 11.26 -4.37 0.15
C SER A 47 12.48 -4.83 -0.64
N GLU A 48 13.33 -3.90 -1.04
CA GLU A 48 14.57 -4.23 -1.76
C GLU A 48 15.51 -5.09 -0.91
N ASN A 49 15.42 -4.97 0.40
CA ASN A 49 16.22 -5.77 1.33
C ASN A 49 15.57 -7.11 1.68
N GLY A 50 14.53 -7.49 0.97
CA GLY A 50 13.94 -8.81 1.06
C GLY A 50 12.70 -8.94 1.91
N ALA A 51 12.18 -7.85 2.46
CA ALA A 51 10.95 -7.90 3.24
C ALA A 51 9.71 -8.02 2.34
N ALA A 52 8.73 -8.77 2.79
CA ALA A 52 7.41 -8.78 2.19
C ALA A 52 6.56 -7.71 2.88
N ILE A 53 5.98 -6.80 2.11
CA ILE A 53 5.26 -5.66 2.67
C ILE A 53 3.81 -5.68 2.20
N LEU A 54 2.88 -5.58 3.14
CA LEU A 54 1.48 -5.37 2.86
C LEU A 54 1.13 -3.94 3.25
N VAL A 55 0.72 -3.14 2.27
CA VAL A 55 0.28 -1.76 2.48
C VAL A 55 -1.23 -1.70 2.30
N ILE A 56 -1.93 -1.21 3.32
CA ILE A 56 -3.37 -0.99 3.28
C ILE A 56 -3.58 0.52 3.24
N SER A 57 -4.21 1.02 2.19
CA SER A 57 -4.38 2.46 2.02
C SER A 57 -5.59 2.77 1.16
N GLN A 58 -6.16 3.96 1.39
CA GLN A 58 -7.18 4.54 0.52
C GLN A 58 -6.57 5.46 -0.54
N ASP A 59 -5.27 5.71 -0.45
CA ASP A 59 -4.57 6.55 -1.41
C ASP A 59 -4.13 5.71 -2.60
N LEU A 60 -4.94 5.72 -3.64
CA LEU A 60 -4.69 4.92 -4.83
C LEU A 60 -3.38 5.29 -5.52
N ASP A 61 -3.10 6.59 -5.65
CA ASP A 61 -1.89 7.04 -6.32
C ASP A 61 -0.65 6.51 -5.61
N GLU A 62 -0.66 6.53 -4.28
CA GLU A 62 0.43 5.98 -3.48
C GLU A 62 0.60 4.49 -3.73
N LEU A 63 -0.50 3.73 -3.71
CA LEU A 63 -0.43 2.28 -3.91
C LEU A 63 0.10 1.93 -5.30
N LEU A 64 -0.34 2.65 -6.33
CA LEU A 64 0.13 2.39 -7.69
C LEU A 64 1.59 2.75 -7.88
N GLU A 65 2.09 3.71 -7.11
CA GLU A 65 3.48 4.13 -7.19
C GLU A 65 4.43 3.11 -6.58
N ILE A 66 4.04 2.48 -5.47
CA ILE A 66 4.97 1.67 -4.67
C ILE A 66 4.72 0.17 -4.71
N SER A 67 3.57 -0.30 -5.20
CA SER A 67 3.22 -1.71 -5.09
C SER A 67 3.53 -2.50 -6.35
N ASP A 68 3.93 -3.75 -6.16
CA ASP A 68 4.13 -4.71 -7.25
C ASP A 68 2.82 -5.40 -7.61
N GLN A 69 1.96 -5.59 -6.64
CA GLN A 69 0.67 -6.24 -6.79
C GLN A 69 -0.40 -5.41 -6.11
N PHE A 70 -1.61 -5.49 -6.64
CA PHE A 70 -2.72 -4.68 -6.19
C PHE A 70 -3.99 -5.52 -6.08
N ALA A 71 -4.76 -5.25 -5.05
CA ALA A 71 -6.11 -5.80 -4.89
C ALA A 71 -6.98 -4.75 -4.22
N ALA A 72 -8.27 -4.79 -4.50
CA ALA A 72 -9.24 -3.88 -3.88
C ALA A 72 -10.17 -4.67 -2.97
N LEU A 73 -10.50 -4.06 -1.83
CA LEU A 73 -11.46 -4.62 -0.88
C LEU A 73 -12.73 -3.78 -0.94
N ASN A 74 -13.85 -4.42 -1.23
CA ASN A 74 -15.13 -3.73 -1.34
C ASN A 74 -16.25 -4.64 -0.87
N GLY A 75 -17.08 -4.14 0.03
CA GLY A 75 -18.25 -4.88 0.50
C GLY A 75 -17.93 -6.21 1.14
N GLY A 76 -16.79 -6.34 1.77
CA GLY A 76 -16.36 -7.58 2.42
C GLY A 76 -15.74 -8.60 1.47
N ALA A 77 -15.54 -8.24 0.19
CA ALA A 77 -14.95 -9.11 -0.80
C ALA A 77 -13.63 -8.53 -1.31
N LEU A 78 -12.63 -9.38 -1.44
CA LEU A 78 -11.33 -8.99 -1.99
C LEU A 78 -11.31 -9.31 -3.49
N SER A 79 -10.91 -8.34 -4.29
CA SER A 79 -10.74 -8.55 -5.72
C SER A 79 -9.59 -9.53 -6.00
N ARG A 80 -9.45 -9.94 -7.26
CA ARG A 80 -8.27 -10.70 -7.67
C ARG A 80 -7.03 -9.86 -7.41
N ILE A 81 -5.93 -10.53 -7.07
CA ILE A 81 -4.63 -9.90 -6.91
C ILE A 81 -4.00 -9.85 -8.30
N GLU A 82 -3.72 -8.66 -8.77
CA GLU A 82 -3.16 -8.43 -10.11
C GLU A 82 -1.81 -7.73 -10.01
N LYS A 83 -0.96 -7.95 -10.99
CA LYS A 83 0.27 -7.16 -11.09
C LYS A 83 -0.09 -5.72 -11.39
N THR A 84 0.41 -4.80 -10.58
CA THR A 84 0.09 -3.37 -10.71
C THR A 84 0.41 -2.86 -12.12
N ALA A 85 1.52 -3.29 -12.68
CA ALA A 85 1.95 -2.86 -14.01
C ALA A 85 1.00 -3.29 -15.13
N ASP A 86 0.19 -4.31 -14.91
CA ASP A 86 -0.73 -4.85 -15.91
C ASP A 86 -2.12 -4.23 -15.84
N LEU A 87 -2.37 -3.36 -14.85
CA LEU A 87 -3.69 -2.79 -14.64
C LEU A 87 -3.88 -1.49 -15.42
N SER A 88 -5.02 -1.37 -16.11
CA SER A 88 -5.47 -0.09 -16.67
C SER A 88 -6.25 0.68 -15.62
N MET A 89 -6.37 1.99 -15.82
CA MET A 89 -7.18 2.83 -14.92
C MET A 89 -8.64 2.37 -14.90
N GLU A 90 -9.15 1.90 -16.02
CA GLU A 90 -10.50 1.37 -16.10
C GLU A 90 -10.66 0.13 -15.24
N GLN A 91 -9.71 -0.80 -15.32
CA GLN A 91 -9.74 -2.01 -14.49
C GLN A 91 -9.68 -1.69 -13.01
N ILE A 92 -8.83 -0.75 -12.64
CA ILE A 92 -8.71 -0.31 -11.24
C ILE A 92 -10.02 0.28 -10.76
N GLY A 93 -10.64 1.13 -11.58
CA GLY A 93 -11.93 1.72 -11.25
C GLY A 93 -13.01 0.67 -11.02
N LEU A 94 -13.04 -0.36 -11.85
CA LEU A 94 -14.00 -1.45 -11.71
C LEU A 94 -13.72 -2.26 -10.44
N MET A 95 -12.47 -2.54 -10.14
CA MET A 95 -12.10 -3.26 -8.92
C MET A 95 -12.53 -2.50 -7.67
N MET A 96 -12.30 -1.20 -7.65
CA MET A 96 -12.65 -0.33 -6.52
C MET A 96 -14.14 -0.09 -6.41
N GLY A 97 -14.84 -0.04 -7.54
CA GLY A 97 -16.27 0.16 -7.58
C GLY A 97 -17.09 -1.06 -7.18
N GLY A 98 -16.45 -2.19 -6.96
CA GLY A 98 -17.14 -3.41 -6.58
C GLY A 98 -18.05 -3.94 -7.67
N ALA A 99 -17.69 -3.75 -8.95
CA ALA A 99 -18.48 -4.24 -10.06
C ALA A 99 -18.57 -5.76 -10.01
N LYS A 100 -19.78 -6.28 -9.91
CA LYS A 100 -20.02 -7.72 -9.74
C LYS A 100 -19.65 -8.52 -10.98
N ASP A 101 -19.52 -7.85 -12.11
CA ASP A 101 -19.15 -8.47 -13.38
C ASP A 101 -17.65 -8.76 -13.46
N LEU A 102 -16.88 -8.17 -12.58
CA LEU A 102 -15.50 -8.58 -12.40
C LEU A 102 -15.49 -9.76 -11.44
N GLU A 103 -14.62 -10.70 -11.72
CA GLU A 103 -14.47 -11.83 -10.83
C GLU A 103 -13.97 -11.36 -9.48
N VAL A 104 -14.91 -11.14 -8.59
CA VAL A 104 -14.62 -10.87 -7.20
C VAL A 104 -14.57 -12.21 -6.51
N HIS A 105 -13.44 -12.52 -5.92
CA HIS A 105 -13.34 -13.74 -5.13
C HIS A 105 -13.97 -13.49 -3.78
N ASN A 106 -15.05 -14.20 -3.51
CA ASN A 106 -15.59 -14.26 -2.17
C ASN A 106 -14.65 -15.11 -1.36
N VAL A 107 -13.84 -14.44 -0.60
CA VAL A 107 -12.86 -15.10 0.23
C VAL A 107 -13.44 -15.37 1.59
#